data_6fe874c2c750063b9f1f2122af3cd7d3
#
_entry.id   6fe874c2c750063b9f1f2122af3cd7d3
#
_cell.length_a   1.000
_cell.length_b   1.000
_cell.length_c   1.000
_cell.angle_alpha   90.00
_cell.angle_beta   90.00
_cell.angle_gamma   90.00
#
_symmetry.space_group_name_H-M   'P 1'
#
loop_
_entity.id
_entity.type
_entity.pdbx_description
1 polymer ?
#
loop_
_entity_poly.entity_id
_entity_poly.type
_entity_poly.pdbx_seq_one_letter_code
_entity_poly.pdbx_strand_id
1 'polypeptide(L)'
;LIVKQEDPQHRGLVWQQQFNVRLDFADGNGGVRSEFVPVDMQSGTVEIETGGKPQNVLLNADGRGYGLFVLNDRSGKPLMAADAADTTALEAPADELQRFALAMTLNENFLAHRIGARQYANTMRQWIVKENNAMIASQLAGYWNNAIDRMDSEDRSINERMMWAEYRRNAIPSVRQRLVRLLYASCQGGEIADSLYAVWKGSTDKLLNKNDYNGMAYRLAIMMPQKCDEILAEQRKRLSNVDELRQFDFVSRACTPDTDKQQALFQSVLKAENRQPEPWTASLLALLNDRTREPFNNRYITPGLDALIDVQRTSDIFFPGYWLGSLLGGHRSSEAAEMVKDFVRQHPGYPQKLMNKLNENAFWLLNR
;
A
#
# COMPACT_ATOMS: atom_id res chain seq x y z
N LEU A 1 31.12 -0.04 16.60
CA LEU A 1 30.08 0.08 15.58
C LEU A 1 30.10 1.50 15.02
N ILE A 2 30.11 1.62 13.70
CA ILE A 2 30.04 2.93 13.04
C ILE A 2 28.68 3.06 12.36
N VAL A 3 27.93 4.10 12.72
CA VAL A 3 26.66 4.46 12.06
C VAL A 3 26.93 5.61 11.11
N LYS A 4 26.52 5.45 9.85
CA LYS A 4 26.68 6.47 8.79
C LYS A 4 25.35 6.83 8.21
N GLN A 5 25.17 8.10 7.84
CA GLN A 5 24.06 8.54 6.99
C GLN A 5 24.57 8.99 5.62
N GLU A 6 23.73 8.81 4.63
CA GLU A 6 24.02 9.22 3.25
C GLU A 6 22.86 10.03 2.69
N ASP A 7 23.15 11.10 1.96
CA ASP A 7 22.16 11.82 1.18
C ASP A 7 21.88 11.03 -0.12
N PRO A 8 20.66 10.48 -0.31
CA PRO A 8 20.35 9.68 -1.50
C PRO A 8 20.44 10.44 -2.82
N GLN A 9 20.51 11.78 -2.76
CA GLN A 9 20.68 12.63 -3.94
C GLN A 9 22.12 13.17 -4.08
N HIS A 10 23.05 12.70 -3.23
CA HIS A 10 24.48 13.06 -3.26
C HIS A 10 24.76 14.57 -3.20
N ARG A 11 23.90 15.35 -2.52
CA ARG A 11 24.06 16.79 -2.33
C ARG A 11 24.96 17.14 -1.15
N GLY A 12 25.39 16.13 -0.37
CA GLY A 12 26.20 16.31 0.84
C GLY A 12 25.42 16.82 2.04
N LEU A 13 24.10 16.69 2.03
CA LEU A 13 23.26 17.11 3.16
C LEU A 13 23.38 16.13 4.32
N VAL A 14 23.34 16.65 5.54
CA VAL A 14 23.34 15.91 6.79
C VAL A 14 22.10 16.29 7.58
N TRP A 15 21.35 15.29 8.06
CA TRP A 15 20.19 15.47 8.90
C TRP A 15 20.56 15.17 10.35
N GLN A 16 20.42 16.18 11.22
CA GLN A 16 20.58 15.98 12.65
C GLN A 16 19.39 15.19 13.18
N GLN A 17 19.66 14.07 13.87
CA GLN A 17 18.61 13.24 14.42
C GLN A 17 19.11 12.41 15.60
N GLN A 18 18.16 12.00 16.44
CA GLN A 18 18.41 11.17 17.62
C GLN A 18 17.52 9.92 17.56
N PHE A 19 18.11 8.78 17.81
CA PHE A 19 17.42 7.49 17.87
C PHE A 19 18.23 6.49 18.71
N ASN A 20 17.58 5.38 19.09
CA ASN A 20 18.30 4.30 19.78
C ASN A 20 18.70 3.18 18.82
N VAL A 21 19.90 2.65 19.04
CA VAL A 21 20.36 1.39 18.44
C VAL A 21 20.23 0.30 19.48
N ARG A 22 19.61 -0.83 19.13
CA ARG A 22 19.63 -2.05 19.95
C ARG A 22 20.76 -2.94 19.46
N LEU A 23 21.59 -3.38 20.41
CA LEU A 23 22.66 -4.33 20.21
C LEU A 23 22.33 -5.61 20.98
N ASP A 24 22.31 -6.73 20.29
CA ASP A 24 22.07 -8.05 20.92
C ASP A 24 23.37 -8.83 21.00
N PHE A 25 23.73 -9.30 22.20
CA PHE A 25 24.93 -10.10 22.49
C PHE A 25 24.51 -11.48 22.98
N ALA A 26 25.36 -12.50 22.76
CA ALA A 26 25.21 -13.77 23.43
C ALA A 26 25.42 -13.56 24.95
N ASP A 27 24.57 -14.16 25.79
CA ASP A 27 24.69 -14.08 27.27
C ASP A 27 25.59 -15.16 27.87
N GLY A 28 26.14 -16.02 27.03
CA GLY A 28 26.99 -17.15 27.44
C GLY A 28 26.22 -18.40 27.90
N ASN A 29 24.91 -18.32 28.11
CA ASN A 29 24.05 -19.43 28.54
C ASN A 29 23.08 -19.88 27.45
N GLY A 30 23.31 -19.44 26.20
CA GLY A 30 22.44 -19.72 25.05
C GLY A 30 21.30 -18.72 24.88
N GLY A 31 21.24 -17.67 25.72
CA GLY A 31 20.31 -16.57 25.61
C GLY A 31 20.89 -15.32 24.92
N VAL A 32 20.11 -14.26 24.89
CA VAL A 32 20.48 -12.98 24.29
C VAL A 32 20.30 -11.85 25.30
N ARG A 33 21.36 -11.05 25.49
CA ARG A 33 21.36 -9.83 26.27
C ARG A 33 21.29 -8.65 25.30
N SER A 34 20.29 -7.81 25.47
CA SER A 34 20.10 -6.61 24.64
C SER A 34 20.54 -5.34 25.36
N GLU A 35 21.24 -4.48 24.67
CA GLU A 35 21.62 -3.12 25.12
C GLU A 35 21.04 -2.09 24.18
N PHE A 36 20.58 -0.96 24.74
CA PHE A 36 20.11 0.20 23.98
C PHE A 36 21.14 1.31 24.08
N VAL A 37 21.66 1.74 22.94
CA VAL A 37 22.64 2.80 22.86
C VAL A 37 22.02 4.01 22.17
N PRO A 38 21.93 5.18 22.86
CA PRO A 38 21.44 6.39 22.23
C PRO A 38 22.46 6.90 21.20
N VAL A 39 21.96 7.26 20.03
CA VAL A 39 22.74 7.88 18.95
C VAL A 39 22.25 9.29 18.77
N ASP A 40 23.18 10.25 18.88
CA ASP A 40 22.99 11.66 18.53
C ASP A 40 23.80 11.95 17.27
N MET A 41 23.13 11.97 16.14
CA MET A 41 23.75 12.11 14.83
C MET A 41 23.82 13.60 14.42
N GLN A 42 24.88 14.28 14.86
CA GLN A 42 25.14 15.70 14.53
C GLN A 42 25.96 15.85 13.24
N SER A 43 26.57 14.76 12.75
CA SER A 43 27.37 14.69 11.52
C SER A 43 27.00 13.48 10.68
N GLY A 44 27.67 13.29 9.55
CA GLY A 44 27.45 12.12 8.68
C GLY A 44 27.86 10.77 9.29
N THR A 45 28.56 10.77 10.43
CA THR A 45 29.09 9.54 11.05
C THR A 45 29.09 9.66 12.57
N VAL A 46 28.69 8.56 13.25
CA VAL A 46 28.80 8.41 14.70
C VAL A 46 29.46 7.08 15.01
N GLU A 47 30.45 7.08 15.92
CA GLU A 47 31.08 5.87 16.43
C GLU A 47 30.47 5.50 17.76
N ILE A 48 30.15 4.21 17.92
CA ILE A 48 29.57 3.64 19.14
C ILE A 48 30.57 2.60 19.66
N GLU A 49 31.04 2.81 20.89
CA GLU A 49 31.80 1.80 21.59
C GLU A 49 30.88 0.65 22.00
N THR A 50 31.32 -0.57 21.76
CA THR A 50 30.56 -1.79 22.12
C THR A 50 31.43 -2.69 22.97
N GLY A 51 30.87 -3.29 24.02
CA GLY A 51 31.56 -4.22 24.90
C GLY A 51 31.97 -5.55 24.27
N GLY A 52 31.82 -5.68 22.95
CA GLY A 52 32.12 -6.86 22.14
C GLY A 52 31.45 -6.81 20.79
N LYS A 53 31.50 -7.91 20.04
CA LYS A 53 30.84 -8.02 18.75
C LYS A 53 29.36 -8.40 18.97
N PRO A 54 28.37 -7.55 18.64
CA PRO A 54 26.96 -7.91 18.75
C PRO A 54 26.59 -8.98 17.71
N GLN A 55 25.64 -9.85 18.06
CA GLN A 55 25.06 -10.83 17.16
C GLN A 55 24.05 -10.19 16.18
N ASN A 56 23.29 -9.18 16.68
CA ASN A 56 22.35 -8.41 15.89
C ASN A 56 22.47 -6.93 16.23
N VAL A 57 22.20 -6.10 15.23
CA VAL A 57 22.14 -4.64 15.35
C VAL A 57 20.83 -4.19 14.74
N LEU A 58 19.97 -3.56 15.55
CA LEU A 58 18.75 -2.93 15.09
C LEU A 58 18.89 -1.41 15.23
N LEU A 59 19.04 -0.73 14.10
CA LEU A 59 19.02 0.72 14.04
C LEU A 59 17.59 1.21 14.27
N ASN A 60 17.45 2.42 14.84
CA ASN A 60 16.16 3.05 15.08
C ASN A 60 15.18 2.15 15.86
N ALA A 61 15.65 1.48 16.88
CA ALA A 61 14.88 0.52 17.67
C ALA A 61 13.71 1.16 18.44
N ASP A 62 13.70 2.47 18.61
CA ASP A 62 12.63 3.26 19.21
C ASP A 62 11.73 3.98 18.19
N GLY A 63 12.02 3.84 16.91
CA GLY A 63 11.22 4.44 15.83
C GLY A 63 11.30 5.98 15.71
N ARG A 64 12.25 6.64 16.38
CA ARG A 64 12.36 8.12 16.42
C ARG A 64 13.14 8.72 15.24
N GLY A 65 14.03 7.94 14.65
CA GLY A 65 14.84 8.40 13.53
C GLY A 65 14.01 8.48 12.24
N TYR A 66 14.38 9.37 11.37
CA TYR A 66 13.74 9.57 10.06
C TYR A 66 14.70 9.19 8.93
N GLY A 67 14.28 8.29 8.07
CA GLY A 67 15.06 7.83 6.91
C GLY A 67 14.97 6.33 6.69
N LEU A 68 15.65 5.86 5.65
CA LEU A 68 15.82 4.43 5.40
C LEU A 68 16.94 3.88 6.28
N PHE A 69 16.59 3.16 7.32
CA PHE A 69 17.53 2.41 8.15
C PHE A 69 17.82 1.06 7.49
N VAL A 70 19.00 0.94 6.89
CA VAL A 70 19.40 -0.26 6.16
C VAL A 70 19.61 -1.43 7.11
N LEU A 71 18.88 -2.51 6.88
CA LEU A 71 19.04 -3.76 7.62
C LEU A 71 20.22 -4.56 7.05
N ASN A 72 21.07 -5.05 7.95
CA ASN A 72 22.19 -5.92 7.61
C ASN A 72 21.89 -7.36 8.05
N ASP A 73 22.47 -8.30 7.32
CA ASP A 73 22.50 -9.70 7.71
C ASP A 73 23.47 -9.93 8.92
N ARG A 74 23.53 -11.15 9.41
CA ARG A 74 24.43 -11.53 10.52
C ARG A 74 25.92 -11.32 10.21
N SER A 75 26.30 -11.22 8.93
CA SER A 75 27.68 -10.94 8.50
C SER A 75 27.98 -9.45 8.39
N GLY A 76 26.97 -8.59 8.66
CA GLY A 76 27.07 -7.13 8.50
C GLY A 76 26.92 -6.64 7.07
N LYS A 77 26.52 -7.51 6.13
CA LYS A 77 26.17 -7.09 4.77
C LYS A 77 24.73 -6.61 4.74
N PRO A 78 24.43 -5.58 3.91
CA PRO A 78 23.04 -5.17 3.70
C PRO A 78 22.16 -6.36 3.30
N LEU A 79 20.97 -6.46 3.89
CA LEU A 79 19.94 -7.38 3.40
C LEU A 79 19.62 -6.95 1.96
N MET A 80 20.16 -7.69 1.01
CA MET A 80 19.87 -7.51 -0.41
C MET A 80 18.52 -8.17 -0.69
N ALA A 81 17.87 -7.75 -1.78
CA ALA A 81 16.74 -8.51 -2.31
C ALA A 81 17.22 -9.95 -2.43
N ALA A 82 16.84 -10.76 -1.47
CA ALA A 82 17.27 -12.15 -1.41
C ALA A 82 16.77 -12.86 -2.66
N ASP A 83 17.49 -13.89 -3.06
CA ASP A 83 16.99 -14.86 -4.02
C ASP A 83 15.50 -15.06 -3.84
N ALA A 84 14.74 -15.01 -4.92
CA ALA A 84 13.28 -15.16 -4.90
C ALA A 84 12.79 -16.43 -4.16
N ALA A 85 13.71 -17.33 -3.82
CA ALA A 85 13.49 -18.56 -3.08
C ALA A 85 13.52 -18.39 -1.55
N ASP A 86 14.09 -17.31 -0.99
CA ASP A 86 14.13 -17.15 0.47
C ASP A 86 12.78 -16.76 1.02
N THR A 87 12.17 -17.68 1.77
CA THR A 87 10.89 -17.51 2.46
C THR A 87 11.04 -17.48 3.98
N THR A 88 12.26 -17.42 4.50
CA THR A 88 12.52 -17.43 5.95
C THR A 88 11.96 -16.16 6.58
N ALA A 89 11.02 -16.32 7.50
CA ALA A 89 10.47 -15.19 8.24
C ALA A 89 11.45 -14.72 9.31
N LEU A 90 11.53 -13.41 9.50
CA LEU A 90 12.26 -12.81 10.61
C LEU A 90 11.47 -12.96 11.90
N GLU A 91 12.18 -13.12 13.02
CA GLU A 91 11.55 -13.17 14.33
C GLU A 91 11.05 -11.80 14.77
N ALA A 92 9.87 -11.77 15.37
CA ALA A 92 9.29 -10.55 15.91
C ALA A 92 9.87 -10.25 17.30
N PRO A 93 10.29 -8.99 17.58
CA PRO A 93 10.64 -8.58 18.94
C PRO A 93 9.47 -8.79 19.92
N ALA A 94 9.78 -9.15 21.17
CA ALA A 94 8.76 -9.31 22.21
C ALA A 94 8.11 -7.97 22.61
N ASP A 95 8.89 -6.89 22.65
CA ASP A 95 8.42 -5.55 22.96
C ASP A 95 7.62 -4.95 21.79
N GLU A 96 6.46 -4.38 22.09
CA GLU A 96 5.53 -3.84 21.07
C GLU A 96 6.11 -2.68 20.28
N LEU A 97 6.80 -1.73 20.93
CA LEU A 97 7.39 -0.58 20.27
C LEU A 97 8.49 -1.02 19.30
N GLN A 98 9.38 -1.92 19.78
CA GLN A 98 10.46 -2.46 18.95
C GLN A 98 9.91 -3.28 17.78
N ARG A 99 8.84 -4.05 18.01
CA ARG A 99 8.18 -4.83 16.96
C ARG A 99 7.59 -3.91 15.88
N PHE A 100 6.94 -2.84 16.30
CA PHE A 100 6.42 -1.87 15.36
C PHE A 100 7.53 -1.11 14.62
N ALA A 101 8.56 -0.65 15.33
CA ALA A 101 9.72 0.02 14.73
C ALA A 101 10.43 -0.87 13.71
N LEU A 102 10.62 -2.17 14.03
CA LEU A 102 11.19 -3.13 13.08
C LEU A 102 10.27 -3.38 11.89
N ALA A 103 8.94 -3.45 12.10
CA ALA A 103 7.99 -3.60 11.00
C ALA A 103 8.05 -2.42 10.02
N MET A 104 8.15 -1.19 10.53
CA MET A 104 8.36 0.02 9.70
C MET A 104 9.69 -0.07 8.94
N THR A 105 10.77 -0.40 9.62
CA THR A 105 12.11 -0.54 9.01
C THR A 105 12.10 -1.62 7.92
N LEU A 106 11.44 -2.76 8.15
CA LEU A 106 11.26 -3.81 7.14
C LEU A 106 10.47 -3.31 5.93
N ASN A 107 9.40 -2.53 6.17
CA ASN A 107 8.62 -1.96 5.08
C ASN A 107 9.47 -1.01 4.22
N GLU A 108 10.23 -0.11 4.83
CA GLU A 108 11.11 0.80 4.10
C GLU A 108 12.18 0.04 3.29
N ASN A 109 12.78 -1.02 3.85
CA ASN A 109 13.73 -1.87 3.13
C ASN A 109 13.06 -2.66 2.00
N PHE A 110 11.81 -3.10 2.18
CA PHE A 110 11.02 -3.72 1.12
C PHE A 110 10.71 -2.71 -0.01
N LEU A 111 10.28 -1.50 0.33
CA LEU A 111 10.03 -0.43 -0.65
C LEU A 111 11.30 -0.04 -1.42
N ALA A 112 12.46 -0.12 -0.78
CA ALA A 112 13.78 0.11 -1.38
C ALA A 112 14.34 -1.12 -2.12
N HIS A 113 13.55 -2.17 -2.37
CA HIS A 113 13.94 -3.42 -3.06
C HIS A 113 15.08 -4.20 -2.41
N ARG A 114 15.24 -4.06 -1.08
CA ARG A 114 16.27 -4.76 -0.30
C ARG A 114 15.80 -6.09 0.29
N ILE A 115 14.50 -6.33 0.30
CA ILE A 115 13.86 -7.55 0.80
C ILE A 115 12.94 -8.09 -0.27
N GLY A 116 13.04 -9.38 -0.56
CA GLY A 116 12.17 -10.06 -1.52
C GLY A 116 10.72 -10.11 -1.06
N ALA A 117 9.77 -10.01 -1.99
CA ALA A 117 8.34 -9.96 -1.68
C ALA A 117 7.84 -11.21 -0.94
N ARG A 118 8.35 -12.40 -1.28
CA ARG A 118 7.97 -13.67 -0.62
C ARG A 118 8.41 -13.70 0.85
N GLN A 119 9.67 -13.34 1.13
CA GLN A 119 10.21 -13.29 2.49
C GLN A 119 9.46 -12.26 3.33
N TYR A 120 9.25 -11.07 2.76
CA TYR A 120 8.53 -10.00 3.44
C TYR A 120 7.08 -10.38 3.76
N ALA A 121 6.33 -10.91 2.78
CA ALA A 121 4.96 -11.38 2.98
C ALA A 121 4.87 -12.46 4.07
N ASN A 122 5.77 -13.45 4.05
CA ASN A 122 5.78 -14.51 5.04
C ASN A 122 6.08 -13.98 6.45
N THR A 123 7.01 -13.02 6.57
CA THR A 123 7.30 -12.34 7.83
C THR A 123 6.07 -11.61 8.38
N MET A 124 5.44 -10.76 7.56
CA MET A 124 4.25 -10.01 7.96
C MET A 124 3.10 -10.93 8.38
N ARG A 125 2.84 -11.98 7.59
CA ARG A 125 1.81 -12.98 7.89
C ARG A 125 2.05 -13.68 9.22
N GLN A 126 3.28 -14.15 9.48
CA GLN A 126 3.60 -14.85 10.73
C GLN A 126 3.47 -13.92 11.95
N TRP A 127 3.81 -12.65 11.79
CA TRP A 127 3.66 -11.68 12.87
C TRP A 127 2.19 -11.37 13.16
N ILE A 128 1.35 -11.21 12.13
CA ILE A 128 -0.10 -10.99 12.30
C ILE A 128 -0.75 -12.10 13.13
N VAL A 129 -0.41 -13.36 12.85
CA VAL A 129 -0.99 -14.53 13.55
C VAL A 129 -0.70 -14.49 15.05
N LYS A 130 0.44 -13.92 15.46
CA LYS A 130 0.90 -13.86 16.87
C LYS A 130 0.63 -12.50 17.53
N GLU A 131 0.21 -11.50 16.78
CA GLU A 131 0.05 -10.12 17.27
C GLU A 131 -1.27 -9.94 18.01
N ASN A 132 -1.18 -9.41 19.22
CA ASN A 132 -2.35 -9.12 20.07
C ASN A 132 -2.74 -7.63 20.05
N ASN A 133 -1.84 -6.75 19.59
CA ASN A 133 -2.13 -5.34 19.43
C ASN A 133 -2.83 -5.09 18.09
N ALA A 134 -4.10 -4.68 18.15
CA ALA A 134 -4.94 -4.48 16.95
C ALA A 134 -4.39 -3.45 15.97
N MET A 135 -3.71 -2.39 16.47
CA MET A 135 -3.13 -1.35 15.61
C MET A 135 -1.93 -1.90 14.84
N ILE A 136 -1.03 -2.59 15.54
CA ILE A 136 0.14 -3.24 14.92
C ILE A 136 -0.32 -4.28 13.90
N ALA A 137 -1.23 -5.18 14.28
CA ALA A 137 -1.74 -6.21 13.38
C ALA A 137 -2.42 -5.62 12.12
N SER A 138 -3.16 -4.52 12.28
CA SER A 138 -3.78 -3.82 11.13
C SER A 138 -2.74 -3.20 10.20
N GLN A 139 -1.65 -2.68 10.74
CA GLN A 139 -0.54 -2.14 9.95
C GLN A 139 0.21 -3.26 9.20
N LEU A 140 0.51 -4.36 9.91
CA LEU A 140 1.14 -5.55 9.32
C LEU A 140 0.29 -6.12 8.17
N ALA A 141 -1.04 -6.10 8.29
CA ALA A 141 -1.93 -6.52 7.20
C ALA A 141 -1.77 -5.63 5.95
N GLY A 142 -1.64 -4.32 6.13
CA GLY A 142 -1.32 -3.38 5.04
C GLY A 142 0.03 -3.69 4.39
N TYR A 143 1.05 -3.94 5.20
CA TYR A 143 2.39 -4.31 4.73
C TYR A 143 2.40 -5.65 3.97
N TRP A 144 1.65 -6.64 4.44
CA TRP A 144 1.46 -7.89 3.70
C TRP A 144 0.80 -7.64 2.34
N ASN A 145 -0.24 -6.82 2.27
CA ASN A 145 -0.88 -6.46 1.00
C ASN A 145 0.09 -5.75 0.03
N ASN A 146 0.99 -4.91 0.55
CA ASN A 146 2.04 -4.28 -0.26
C ASN A 146 2.96 -5.32 -0.92
N ALA A 147 3.30 -6.39 -0.20
CA ALA A 147 4.08 -7.49 -0.76
C ALA A 147 3.31 -8.23 -1.87
N ILE A 148 2.03 -8.55 -1.60
CA ILE A 148 1.14 -9.22 -2.57
C ILE A 148 1.07 -8.42 -3.87
N ASP A 149 1.06 -7.10 -3.78
CA ASP A 149 0.96 -6.21 -4.93
C ASP A 149 2.17 -6.31 -5.90
N ARG A 150 3.33 -6.74 -5.41
CA ARG A 150 4.56 -6.93 -6.19
C ARG A 150 4.81 -8.37 -6.64
N MET A 151 3.91 -9.29 -6.32
CA MET A 151 4.03 -10.70 -6.67
C MET A 151 3.48 -10.99 -8.07
N ASP A 152 3.99 -12.06 -8.69
CA ASP A 152 3.37 -12.66 -9.86
C ASP A 152 1.98 -13.23 -9.53
N SER A 153 1.27 -13.73 -10.54
CA SER A 153 -0.11 -14.19 -10.39
C SER A 153 -0.24 -15.43 -9.50
N GLU A 154 0.74 -16.31 -9.49
CA GLU A 154 0.73 -17.54 -8.70
C GLU A 154 0.95 -17.23 -7.22
N ASP A 155 2.04 -16.54 -6.88
CA ASP A 155 2.35 -16.12 -5.51
C ASP A 155 1.25 -15.23 -4.91
N ARG A 156 0.69 -14.33 -5.72
CA ARG A 156 -0.45 -13.50 -5.34
C ARG A 156 -1.64 -14.36 -4.93
N SER A 157 -2.05 -15.29 -5.79
CA SER A 157 -3.19 -16.17 -5.53
C SER A 157 -3.00 -16.98 -4.25
N ILE A 158 -1.79 -17.47 -3.98
CA ILE A 158 -1.45 -18.17 -2.74
C ILE A 158 -1.62 -17.25 -1.53
N ASN A 159 -1.06 -16.03 -1.59
CA ASN A 159 -1.12 -15.09 -0.49
C ASN A 159 -2.53 -14.53 -0.24
N GLU A 160 -3.33 -14.31 -1.29
CA GLU A 160 -4.74 -13.91 -1.17
C GLU A 160 -5.55 -15.00 -0.45
N ARG A 161 -5.35 -16.29 -0.77
CA ARG A 161 -5.96 -17.41 -0.02
C ARG A 161 -5.52 -17.45 1.45
N MET A 162 -4.24 -17.20 1.72
CA MET A 162 -3.73 -17.13 3.09
C MET A 162 -4.36 -15.94 3.86
N MET A 163 -4.50 -14.78 3.21
CA MET A 163 -5.14 -13.60 3.79
C MET A 163 -6.63 -13.83 4.03
N TRP A 164 -7.31 -14.53 3.13
CA TRP A 164 -8.69 -14.97 3.32
C TRP A 164 -8.85 -15.91 4.52
N ALA A 165 -7.96 -16.90 4.65
CA ALA A 165 -7.96 -17.80 5.80
C ALA A 165 -7.74 -17.03 7.11
N GLU A 166 -6.86 -16.04 7.12
CA GLU A 166 -6.62 -15.20 8.30
C GLU A 166 -7.83 -14.30 8.62
N TYR A 167 -8.48 -13.70 7.64
CA TYR A 167 -9.76 -13.01 7.83
C TYR A 167 -10.80 -13.90 8.51
N ARG A 168 -10.87 -15.19 8.14
CA ARG A 168 -11.86 -16.11 8.71
C ARG A 168 -11.57 -16.51 10.15
N ARG A 169 -10.31 -16.54 10.58
CA ARG A 169 -9.88 -17.13 11.88
C ARG A 169 -9.30 -16.15 12.88
N ASN A 170 -8.81 -14.97 12.46
CA ASN A 170 -8.14 -14.04 13.36
C ASN A 170 -9.06 -13.66 14.53
N ALA A 171 -8.50 -13.64 15.74
CA ALA A 171 -9.26 -13.38 16.96
C ALA A 171 -9.70 -11.90 17.09
N ILE A 172 -9.00 -10.97 16.42
CA ILE A 172 -9.23 -9.53 16.56
C ILE A 172 -10.20 -9.05 15.45
N PRO A 173 -11.42 -8.59 15.81
CA PRO A 173 -12.44 -8.20 14.82
C PRO A 173 -12.01 -7.09 13.86
N SER A 174 -11.29 -6.06 14.36
CA SER A 174 -10.80 -4.96 13.52
C SER A 174 -9.73 -5.41 12.51
N VAL A 175 -8.90 -6.39 12.88
CA VAL A 175 -7.93 -7.00 11.96
C VAL A 175 -8.65 -7.79 10.88
N ARG A 176 -9.67 -8.58 11.23
CA ARG A 176 -10.52 -9.28 10.26
C ARG A 176 -11.16 -8.30 9.28
N GLN A 177 -11.73 -7.20 9.79
CA GLN A 177 -12.31 -6.16 8.95
C GLN A 177 -11.25 -5.53 8.02
N ARG A 178 -10.04 -5.28 8.52
CA ARG A 178 -8.93 -4.78 7.70
C ARG A 178 -8.54 -5.73 6.58
N LEU A 179 -8.38 -7.02 6.89
CA LEU A 179 -8.00 -8.05 5.93
C LEU A 179 -9.01 -8.18 4.79
N VAL A 180 -10.31 -8.25 5.09
CA VAL A 180 -11.33 -8.35 4.02
C VAL A 180 -11.42 -7.08 3.17
N ARG A 181 -11.20 -5.91 3.77
CA ARG A 181 -11.10 -4.64 3.02
C ARG A 181 -9.93 -4.63 2.05
N LEU A 182 -8.78 -5.11 2.48
CA LEU A 182 -7.61 -5.27 1.60
C LEU A 182 -7.91 -6.26 0.47
N LEU A 183 -8.50 -7.42 0.79
CA LEU A 183 -8.86 -8.43 -0.20
C LEU A 183 -9.79 -7.87 -1.27
N TYR A 184 -10.94 -7.28 -0.91
CA TYR A 184 -11.84 -6.79 -1.95
C TYR A 184 -11.28 -5.59 -2.71
N ALA A 185 -10.37 -4.81 -2.13
CA ALA A 185 -9.73 -3.69 -2.81
C ALA A 185 -8.63 -4.13 -3.80
N SER A 186 -7.90 -5.22 -3.53
CA SER A 186 -6.71 -5.62 -4.29
C SER A 186 -6.86 -6.91 -5.11
N CYS A 187 -7.79 -7.78 -4.76
CA CYS A 187 -8.10 -9.03 -5.47
C CYS A 187 -8.41 -8.77 -6.95
N GLN A 188 -7.96 -9.68 -7.83
CA GLN A 188 -8.12 -9.54 -9.28
C GLN A 188 -9.07 -10.57 -9.90
N GLY A 189 -9.77 -11.35 -9.11
CA GLY A 189 -10.70 -12.36 -9.60
C GLY A 189 -10.49 -13.74 -8.95
N GLY A 190 -10.95 -14.79 -9.60
CA GLY A 190 -10.77 -16.18 -9.18
C GLY A 190 -11.52 -16.55 -7.90
N GLU A 191 -11.01 -17.55 -7.19
CA GLU A 191 -11.61 -18.15 -5.99
C GLU A 191 -11.93 -17.10 -4.89
N ILE A 192 -11.06 -16.10 -4.73
CA ILE A 192 -11.27 -15.06 -3.71
C ILE A 192 -12.42 -14.13 -4.11
N ALA A 193 -12.56 -13.80 -5.39
CA ALA A 193 -13.72 -13.03 -5.87
C ALA A 193 -15.04 -13.81 -5.65
N ASP A 194 -15.05 -15.12 -5.89
CA ASP A 194 -16.21 -15.97 -5.62
C ASP A 194 -16.54 -16.02 -4.12
N SER A 195 -15.51 -16.10 -3.27
CA SER A 195 -15.67 -16.07 -1.82
C SER A 195 -16.20 -14.72 -1.32
N LEU A 196 -15.70 -13.61 -1.86
CA LEU A 196 -16.17 -12.25 -1.57
C LEU A 196 -17.61 -12.07 -2.07
N TYR A 197 -17.96 -12.63 -3.25
CA TYR A 197 -19.32 -12.62 -3.76
C TYR A 197 -20.29 -13.34 -2.82
N ALA A 198 -19.91 -14.49 -2.28
CA ALA A 198 -20.72 -15.22 -1.30
C ALA A 198 -20.95 -14.41 -0.02
N VAL A 199 -19.90 -13.74 0.51
CA VAL A 199 -20.02 -12.86 1.69
C VAL A 199 -20.93 -11.67 1.38
N TRP A 200 -20.73 -11.01 0.24
CA TRP A 200 -21.56 -9.88 -0.19
C TRP A 200 -23.01 -10.29 -0.38
N LYS A 201 -23.26 -11.42 -1.08
CA LYS A 201 -24.62 -11.92 -1.36
C LYS A 201 -25.37 -12.25 -0.08
N GLY A 202 -24.72 -12.95 0.85
CA GLY A 202 -25.31 -13.35 2.12
C GLY A 202 -25.56 -12.20 3.09
N SER A 203 -24.79 -11.10 3.00
CA SER A 203 -24.90 -9.92 3.86
C SER A 203 -24.95 -10.23 5.37
N THR A 204 -24.28 -11.30 5.80
CA THR A 204 -24.37 -11.84 7.17
C THR A 204 -23.17 -11.51 8.04
N ASP A 205 -22.09 -10.99 7.47
CA ASP A 205 -20.89 -10.64 8.25
C ASP A 205 -21.11 -9.33 9.02
N LYS A 206 -21.28 -9.45 10.33
CA LYS A 206 -21.53 -8.31 11.24
C LYS A 206 -20.32 -7.39 11.41
N LEU A 207 -19.13 -7.78 10.94
CA LEU A 207 -17.94 -6.95 10.94
C LEU A 207 -17.97 -5.88 9.83
N LEU A 208 -18.77 -6.11 8.79
CA LEU A 208 -18.85 -5.26 7.62
C LEU A 208 -19.99 -4.26 7.76
N ASN A 209 -19.69 -3.02 7.42
CA ASN A 209 -20.68 -1.96 7.37
C ASN A 209 -21.22 -1.73 5.94
N LYS A 210 -22.17 -0.84 5.77
CA LYS A 210 -22.76 -0.51 4.46
C LYS A 210 -21.73 -0.10 3.42
N ASN A 211 -20.71 0.68 3.81
CA ASN A 211 -19.67 1.13 2.89
C ASN A 211 -18.79 -0.03 2.42
N ASP A 212 -18.54 -1.01 3.29
CA ASP A 212 -17.82 -2.24 2.91
C ASP A 212 -18.61 -3.03 1.86
N TYR A 213 -19.93 -3.20 2.04
CA TYR A 213 -20.79 -3.88 1.06
C TYR A 213 -20.89 -3.10 -0.25
N ASN A 214 -20.94 -1.76 -0.23
CA ASN A 214 -20.89 -0.94 -1.45
C ASN A 214 -19.54 -1.11 -2.17
N GLY A 215 -18.43 -1.04 -1.43
CA GLY A 215 -17.09 -1.23 -1.99
C GLY A 215 -16.92 -2.62 -2.63
N MET A 216 -17.41 -3.68 -1.94
CA MET A 216 -17.43 -5.04 -2.50
C MET A 216 -18.28 -5.11 -3.77
N ALA A 217 -19.49 -4.53 -3.77
CA ALA A 217 -20.37 -4.55 -4.93
C ALA A 217 -19.71 -3.90 -6.16
N TYR A 218 -19.07 -2.75 -6.01
CA TYR A 218 -18.34 -2.10 -7.10
C TYR A 218 -17.22 -2.99 -7.65
N ARG A 219 -16.40 -3.55 -6.77
CA ARG A 219 -15.28 -4.40 -7.18
C ARG A 219 -15.74 -5.71 -7.82
N LEU A 220 -16.75 -6.35 -7.24
CA LEU A 220 -17.35 -7.58 -7.80
C LEU A 220 -17.99 -7.31 -9.17
N ALA A 221 -18.67 -6.18 -9.35
CA ALA A 221 -19.24 -5.81 -10.64
C ALA A 221 -18.17 -5.63 -11.74
N ILE A 222 -16.97 -5.17 -11.37
CA ILE A 222 -15.83 -5.08 -12.29
C ILE A 222 -15.21 -6.45 -12.57
N MET A 223 -14.99 -7.26 -11.53
CA MET A 223 -14.38 -8.59 -11.65
C MET A 223 -15.30 -9.64 -12.28
N MET A 224 -16.61 -9.43 -12.23
CA MET A 224 -17.65 -10.33 -12.77
C MET A 224 -18.54 -9.58 -13.77
N PRO A 225 -18.02 -9.14 -14.92
CA PRO A 225 -18.72 -8.26 -15.85
C PRO A 225 -20.06 -8.83 -16.33
N GLN A 226 -20.21 -10.15 -16.41
CA GLN A 226 -21.44 -10.84 -16.76
C GLN A 226 -22.55 -10.70 -15.69
N LYS A 227 -22.19 -10.36 -14.44
CA LYS A 227 -23.09 -10.12 -13.31
C LYS A 227 -23.16 -8.66 -12.89
N CYS A 228 -22.52 -7.75 -13.62
CA CYS A 228 -22.38 -6.34 -13.25
C CYS A 228 -23.73 -5.73 -12.86
N ASP A 229 -24.71 -5.79 -13.76
CA ASP A 229 -26.02 -5.17 -13.57
C ASP A 229 -26.79 -5.83 -12.41
N GLU A 230 -26.71 -7.15 -12.28
CA GLU A 230 -27.33 -7.89 -11.16
C GLU A 230 -26.78 -7.43 -9.82
N ILE A 231 -25.44 -7.41 -9.69
CA ILE A 231 -24.75 -7.02 -8.46
C ILE A 231 -25.10 -5.60 -8.05
N LEU A 232 -25.00 -4.66 -9.00
CA LEU A 232 -25.29 -3.26 -8.73
C LEU A 232 -26.76 -3.02 -8.39
N ALA A 233 -27.70 -3.65 -9.12
CA ALA A 233 -29.14 -3.51 -8.85
C ALA A 233 -29.51 -4.11 -7.48
N GLU A 234 -28.92 -5.24 -7.09
CA GLU A 234 -29.16 -5.85 -5.78
C GLU A 234 -28.58 -4.98 -4.65
N GLN A 235 -27.35 -4.48 -4.79
CA GLN A 235 -26.76 -3.61 -3.76
C GLN A 235 -27.57 -2.32 -3.61
N ARG A 236 -28.00 -1.72 -4.73
CA ARG A 236 -28.83 -0.50 -4.72
C ARG A 236 -30.14 -0.70 -3.91
N LYS A 237 -30.80 -1.85 -4.01
CA LYS A 237 -32.02 -2.19 -3.24
C LYS A 237 -31.78 -2.23 -1.73
N ARG A 238 -30.54 -2.46 -1.28
CA ARG A 238 -30.17 -2.50 0.15
C ARG A 238 -29.98 -1.10 0.75
N LEU A 239 -29.94 -0.05 -0.09
CA LEU A 239 -29.77 1.34 0.34
C LEU A 239 -31.14 1.99 0.48
N SER A 240 -31.34 2.73 1.57
CA SER A 240 -32.59 3.44 1.87
C SER A 240 -32.40 4.96 2.04
N ASN A 241 -31.16 5.39 2.34
CA ASN A 241 -30.84 6.80 2.47
C ASN A 241 -30.68 7.45 1.09
N VAL A 242 -31.28 8.62 0.88
CA VAL A 242 -31.29 9.32 -0.43
C VAL A 242 -29.89 9.73 -0.87
N ASP A 243 -29.03 10.17 0.07
CA ASP A 243 -27.67 10.60 -0.28
C ASP A 243 -26.76 9.39 -0.56
N GLU A 244 -26.92 8.30 0.18
CA GLU A 244 -26.25 7.02 -0.10
C GLU A 244 -26.64 6.50 -1.50
N LEU A 245 -27.93 6.57 -1.87
CA LEU A 245 -28.41 6.19 -3.20
C LEU A 245 -27.81 7.05 -4.29
N ARG A 246 -27.80 8.38 -4.11
CA ARG A 246 -27.19 9.32 -5.07
C ARG A 246 -25.70 9.03 -5.28
N GLN A 247 -24.97 8.83 -4.19
CA GLN A 247 -23.57 8.48 -4.25
C GLN A 247 -23.35 7.15 -4.97
N PHE A 248 -24.12 6.13 -4.62
CA PHE A 248 -24.04 4.83 -5.24
C PHE A 248 -24.32 4.88 -6.73
N ASP A 249 -25.41 5.56 -7.13
CA ASP A 249 -25.79 5.74 -8.53
C ASP A 249 -24.74 6.54 -9.33
N PHE A 250 -24.07 7.50 -8.69
CA PHE A 250 -22.98 8.26 -9.31
C PHE A 250 -21.75 7.39 -9.55
N VAL A 251 -21.28 6.69 -8.52
CA VAL A 251 -20.02 5.93 -8.54
C VAL A 251 -20.15 4.65 -9.36
N SER A 252 -21.28 3.93 -9.25
CA SER A 252 -21.50 2.66 -9.93
C SER A 252 -21.45 2.73 -11.45
N ARG A 253 -21.64 3.93 -12.04
CA ARG A 253 -21.47 4.14 -13.50
C ARG A 253 -20.10 3.71 -14.00
N ALA A 254 -19.06 3.84 -13.16
CA ALA A 254 -17.72 3.41 -13.52
C ALA A 254 -17.56 1.88 -13.57
N CYS A 255 -18.47 1.10 -13.01
CA CYS A 255 -18.38 -0.35 -13.00
C CYS A 255 -18.75 -1.00 -14.33
N THR A 256 -19.39 -0.26 -15.25
CA THR A 256 -19.83 -0.78 -16.56
C THR A 256 -18.71 -1.54 -17.27
N PRO A 257 -18.98 -2.71 -17.88
CA PRO A 257 -18.03 -3.38 -18.77
C PRO A 257 -17.91 -2.76 -20.16
N ASP A 258 -18.83 -1.84 -20.51
CA ASP A 258 -18.86 -1.16 -21.79
C ASP A 258 -17.75 -0.09 -21.87
N THR A 259 -16.77 -0.33 -22.71
CA THR A 259 -15.58 0.51 -22.86
C THR A 259 -15.89 1.92 -23.42
N ASP A 260 -16.90 2.05 -24.25
CA ASP A 260 -17.30 3.36 -24.81
C ASP A 260 -17.96 4.22 -23.73
N LYS A 261 -18.77 3.60 -22.86
CA LYS A 261 -19.34 4.29 -21.70
C LYS A 261 -18.25 4.67 -20.68
N GLN A 262 -17.26 3.81 -20.46
CA GLN A 262 -16.11 4.13 -19.61
C GLN A 262 -15.34 5.34 -20.16
N GLN A 263 -15.06 5.37 -21.46
CA GLN A 263 -14.38 6.47 -22.13
C GLN A 263 -15.20 7.77 -22.04
N ALA A 264 -16.50 7.72 -22.34
CA ALA A 264 -17.37 8.88 -22.25
C ALA A 264 -17.47 9.44 -20.82
N LEU A 265 -17.50 8.55 -19.82
CA LEU A 265 -17.51 8.91 -18.41
C LEU A 265 -16.20 9.58 -17.98
N PHE A 266 -15.06 9.04 -18.41
CA PHE A 266 -13.76 9.66 -18.16
C PHE A 266 -13.68 11.06 -18.80
N GLN A 267 -14.07 11.20 -20.06
CA GLN A 267 -14.09 12.50 -20.74
C GLN A 267 -15.02 13.52 -20.03
N SER A 268 -16.11 13.03 -19.46
CA SER A 268 -17.02 13.90 -18.68
C SER A 268 -16.34 14.49 -17.45
N VAL A 269 -15.60 13.70 -16.67
CA VAL A 269 -14.94 14.20 -15.43
C VAL A 269 -13.70 15.06 -15.69
N LEU A 270 -13.20 15.11 -16.93
CA LEU A 270 -12.20 16.10 -17.31
C LEU A 270 -12.74 17.54 -17.26
N LYS A 271 -14.06 17.73 -17.32
CA LYS A 271 -14.73 19.03 -17.23
C LYS A 271 -15.04 19.36 -15.77
N ALA A 272 -14.70 20.58 -15.34
CA ALA A 272 -14.83 21.03 -13.95
C ALA A 272 -16.27 20.91 -13.41
N GLU A 273 -17.27 21.25 -14.24
CA GLU A 273 -18.69 21.20 -13.87
C GLU A 273 -19.19 19.79 -13.50
N ASN A 274 -18.50 18.73 -13.94
CA ASN A 274 -18.89 17.35 -13.71
C ASN A 274 -18.11 16.67 -12.57
N ARG A 275 -17.23 17.41 -11.88
CA ARG A 275 -16.38 16.85 -10.80
C ARG A 275 -17.04 16.88 -9.42
N GLN A 276 -18.26 17.37 -9.31
CA GLN A 276 -18.93 17.47 -8.01
C GLN A 276 -19.94 16.33 -7.79
N PRO A 277 -19.97 15.77 -6.58
CA PRO A 277 -19.06 15.99 -5.45
C PRO A 277 -17.68 15.33 -5.66
N GLU A 278 -16.61 16.03 -5.30
CA GLU A 278 -15.23 15.59 -5.52
C GLU A 278 -14.89 14.20 -4.94
N PRO A 279 -15.31 13.84 -3.70
CA PRO A 279 -15.04 12.50 -3.17
C PRO A 279 -15.70 11.38 -3.99
N TRP A 280 -16.85 11.64 -4.59
CA TRP A 280 -17.53 10.67 -5.45
C TRP A 280 -16.80 10.53 -6.78
N THR A 281 -16.32 11.65 -7.32
CA THR A 281 -15.52 11.67 -8.56
C THR A 281 -14.19 10.94 -8.35
N ALA A 282 -13.52 11.11 -7.21
CA ALA A 282 -12.33 10.34 -6.88
C ALA A 282 -12.62 8.83 -6.85
N SER A 283 -13.73 8.42 -6.22
CA SER A 283 -14.14 7.01 -6.16
C SER A 283 -14.46 6.46 -7.56
N LEU A 284 -15.19 7.21 -8.37
CA LEU A 284 -15.53 6.88 -9.75
C LEU A 284 -14.25 6.72 -10.60
N LEU A 285 -13.33 7.67 -10.50
CA LEU A 285 -12.06 7.65 -11.25
C LEU A 285 -11.19 6.46 -10.85
N ALA A 286 -11.14 6.11 -9.56
CA ALA A 286 -10.42 4.92 -9.08
C ALA A 286 -10.98 3.62 -9.66
N LEU A 287 -12.30 3.50 -9.83
CA LEU A 287 -12.94 2.34 -10.47
C LEU A 287 -12.71 2.31 -11.98
N LEU A 288 -12.67 3.46 -12.67
CA LEU A 288 -12.27 3.51 -14.07
C LEU A 288 -10.83 3.05 -14.28
N ASN A 289 -9.95 3.39 -13.34
CA ASN A 289 -8.54 3.01 -13.34
C ASN A 289 -8.26 1.73 -12.54
N ASP A 290 -9.26 0.86 -12.42
CA ASP A 290 -9.08 -0.42 -11.75
C ASP A 290 -8.02 -1.28 -12.46
N ARG A 291 -7.14 -1.91 -11.66
CA ARG A 291 -6.01 -2.69 -12.18
C ARG A 291 -6.41 -3.88 -13.06
N THR A 292 -7.62 -4.42 -12.88
CA THR A 292 -8.12 -5.52 -13.73
C THR A 292 -8.47 -5.06 -15.13
N ARG A 293 -8.48 -3.77 -15.39
CA ARG A 293 -8.77 -3.13 -16.68
C ARG A 293 -7.52 -2.71 -17.45
N GLU A 294 -6.33 -2.87 -16.88
CA GLU A 294 -5.08 -2.66 -17.61
C GLU A 294 -4.93 -3.72 -18.73
N PRO A 295 -4.46 -3.38 -19.94
CA PRO A 295 -3.90 -2.09 -20.35
C PRO A 295 -4.94 -1.07 -20.88
N PHE A 296 -6.22 -1.41 -20.95
CA PHE A 296 -7.22 -0.53 -21.56
C PHE A 296 -7.26 0.87 -20.94
N ASN A 297 -7.19 0.96 -19.60
CA ASN A 297 -7.28 2.22 -18.87
C ASN A 297 -6.00 3.07 -18.90
N ASN A 298 -4.87 2.57 -19.43
CA ASN A 298 -3.64 3.36 -19.64
C ASN A 298 -3.92 4.64 -20.45
N ARG A 299 -4.91 4.59 -21.35
CA ARG A 299 -5.36 5.75 -22.16
C ARG A 299 -5.84 6.95 -21.32
N TYR A 300 -6.17 6.75 -20.05
CA TYR A 300 -6.63 7.82 -19.16
C TYR A 300 -5.49 8.59 -18.50
N ILE A 301 -4.26 8.02 -18.47
CA ILE A 301 -3.12 8.58 -17.75
C ILE A 301 -2.77 9.97 -18.29
N THR A 302 -2.38 10.07 -19.55
CA THR A 302 -1.94 11.35 -20.15
C THR A 302 -3.03 12.43 -20.07
N PRO A 303 -4.27 12.20 -20.53
CA PRO A 303 -5.31 13.25 -20.43
C PRO A 303 -5.65 13.62 -18.98
N GLY A 304 -5.54 12.67 -18.04
CA GLY A 304 -5.76 12.92 -16.62
C GLY A 304 -4.65 13.76 -15.99
N LEU A 305 -3.40 13.58 -16.43
CA LEU A 305 -2.25 14.40 -16.03
C LEU A 305 -2.31 15.81 -16.64
N ASP A 306 -2.70 15.92 -17.92
CA ASP A 306 -2.90 17.21 -18.62
C ASP A 306 -3.95 18.07 -17.92
N ALA A 307 -4.98 17.45 -17.38
CA ALA A 307 -6.04 18.15 -16.65
C ALA A 307 -5.62 18.65 -15.26
N LEU A 308 -4.45 18.23 -14.72
CA LEU A 308 -4.11 18.43 -13.31
C LEU A 308 -4.00 19.89 -12.88
N ILE A 309 -3.53 20.78 -13.77
CA ILE A 309 -3.47 22.24 -13.49
C ILE A 309 -4.90 22.80 -13.37
N ASP A 310 -5.81 22.38 -14.23
CA ASP A 310 -7.21 22.80 -14.16
C ASP A 310 -7.89 22.23 -12.91
N VAL A 311 -7.63 20.97 -12.57
CA VAL A 311 -8.10 20.33 -11.33
C VAL A 311 -7.61 21.12 -10.11
N GLN A 312 -6.34 21.52 -10.06
CA GLN A 312 -5.80 22.34 -8.94
C GLN A 312 -6.49 23.71 -8.84
N ARG A 313 -6.84 24.31 -9.98
CA ARG A 313 -7.43 25.64 -10.02
C ARG A 313 -8.94 25.66 -9.67
N THR A 314 -9.66 24.60 -9.99
CA THR A 314 -11.13 24.57 -9.95
C THR A 314 -11.70 23.71 -8.81
N SER A 315 -10.85 23.11 -7.98
CA SER A 315 -11.21 22.13 -6.96
C SER A 315 -10.62 22.49 -5.58
N ASP A 316 -11.04 21.76 -4.54
CA ASP A 316 -10.45 21.86 -3.20
C ASP A 316 -8.95 21.57 -3.22
N ILE A 317 -8.19 22.13 -2.26
CA ILE A 317 -6.72 22.03 -2.19
C ILE A 317 -6.21 20.58 -2.05
N PHE A 318 -7.02 19.66 -1.55
CA PHE A 318 -6.68 18.24 -1.39
C PHE A 318 -7.04 17.40 -2.62
N PHE A 319 -8.01 17.85 -3.40
CA PHE A 319 -8.55 17.06 -4.52
C PHE A 319 -7.51 16.67 -5.59
N PRO A 320 -6.50 17.51 -5.95
CA PRO A 320 -5.44 17.07 -6.88
C PRO A 320 -4.67 15.84 -6.42
N GLY A 321 -4.47 15.65 -5.11
CA GLY A 321 -3.90 14.42 -4.57
C GLY A 321 -4.83 13.22 -4.74
N TYR A 322 -6.12 13.37 -4.41
CA TYR A 322 -7.14 12.34 -4.64
C TYR A 322 -7.31 12.00 -6.11
N TRP A 323 -7.29 13.01 -7.00
CA TRP A 323 -7.31 12.83 -8.45
C TRP A 323 -6.15 11.95 -8.92
N LEU A 324 -4.92 12.30 -8.55
CA LEU A 324 -3.72 11.54 -8.91
C LEU A 324 -3.73 10.13 -8.33
N GLY A 325 -4.08 9.96 -7.06
CA GLY A 325 -4.20 8.65 -6.43
C GLY A 325 -5.23 7.76 -7.13
N SER A 326 -6.37 8.34 -7.52
CA SER A 326 -7.43 7.62 -8.25
C SER A 326 -7.07 7.35 -9.71
N LEU A 327 -6.33 8.24 -10.34
CA LEU A 327 -5.88 8.09 -11.73
C LEU A 327 -4.79 7.03 -11.84
N LEU A 328 -3.81 7.01 -10.93
CA LEU A 328 -2.59 6.19 -11.05
C LEU A 328 -2.61 4.93 -10.19
N GLY A 329 -3.43 4.90 -9.13
CA GLY A 329 -3.40 3.85 -8.11
C GLY A 329 -3.67 2.43 -8.60
N GLY A 330 -4.38 2.26 -9.72
CA GLY A 330 -4.66 0.95 -10.33
C GLY A 330 -3.59 0.45 -11.30
N HIS A 331 -2.76 1.33 -11.82
CA HIS A 331 -1.79 0.98 -12.86
C HIS A 331 -0.53 0.31 -12.30
N ARG A 332 -0.02 -0.68 -13.04
CA ARG A 332 1.15 -1.47 -12.64
C ARG A 332 2.07 -1.81 -13.83
N SER A 333 1.69 -1.55 -15.07
CA SER A 333 2.49 -1.89 -16.24
C SER A 333 3.69 -0.95 -16.42
N SER A 334 4.75 -1.45 -17.08
CA SER A 334 5.87 -0.62 -17.50
C SER A 334 5.45 0.45 -18.51
N GLU A 335 4.44 0.16 -19.34
CA GLU A 335 3.86 1.14 -20.27
C GLU A 335 3.26 2.34 -19.51
N ALA A 336 2.43 2.09 -18.50
CA ALA A 336 1.86 3.14 -17.65
C ALA A 336 2.95 3.96 -16.94
N ALA A 337 4.01 3.29 -16.45
CA ALA A 337 5.15 3.97 -15.83
C ALA A 337 5.88 4.91 -16.83
N GLU A 338 6.10 4.45 -18.07
CA GLU A 338 6.72 5.29 -19.11
C GLU A 338 5.84 6.48 -19.49
N MET A 339 4.52 6.33 -19.55
CA MET A 339 3.61 7.46 -19.79
C MET A 339 3.76 8.56 -18.74
N VAL A 340 3.90 8.19 -17.45
CA VAL A 340 4.13 9.17 -16.37
C VAL A 340 5.51 9.81 -16.51
N LYS A 341 6.56 9.03 -16.81
CA LYS A 341 7.93 9.56 -17.03
C LYS A 341 7.98 10.49 -18.23
N ASP A 342 7.26 10.15 -19.31
CA ASP A 342 7.15 11.00 -20.51
C ASP A 342 6.49 12.34 -20.17
N PHE A 343 5.40 12.33 -19.41
CA PHE A 343 4.76 13.55 -18.95
C PHE A 343 5.76 14.43 -18.18
N VAL A 344 6.51 13.87 -17.24
CA VAL A 344 7.52 14.60 -16.46
C VAL A 344 8.61 15.18 -17.38
N ARG A 345 9.11 14.40 -18.35
CA ARG A 345 10.12 14.85 -19.32
C ARG A 345 9.63 16.01 -20.22
N GLN A 346 8.37 15.96 -20.61
CA GLN A 346 7.76 16.97 -21.50
C GLN A 346 7.39 18.27 -20.78
N HIS A 347 7.36 18.26 -19.44
CA HIS A 347 6.95 19.41 -18.63
C HIS A 347 8.03 19.85 -17.62
N PRO A 348 9.25 20.25 -18.06
CA PRO A 348 10.35 20.57 -17.14
C PRO A 348 10.06 21.80 -16.25
N GLY A 349 9.12 22.67 -16.65
CA GLY A 349 8.68 23.83 -15.87
C GLY A 349 7.36 23.62 -15.11
N TYR A 350 6.96 22.38 -14.89
CA TYR A 350 5.69 22.09 -14.20
C TYR A 350 5.70 22.61 -12.76
N PRO A 351 4.56 23.12 -12.24
CA PRO A 351 4.51 23.66 -10.88
C PRO A 351 5.01 22.64 -9.85
N GLN A 352 6.03 23.00 -9.07
CA GLN A 352 6.75 22.10 -8.16
C GLN A 352 5.82 21.39 -7.17
N LYS A 353 4.80 22.10 -6.64
CA LYS A 353 3.83 21.50 -5.71
C LYS A 353 3.01 20.39 -6.35
N LEU A 354 2.65 20.53 -7.64
CA LEU A 354 1.92 19.48 -8.37
C LEU A 354 2.87 18.35 -8.77
N MET A 355 4.11 18.65 -9.14
CA MET A 355 5.12 17.64 -9.41
C MET A 355 5.41 16.77 -8.18
N ASN A 356 5.46 17.36 -6.98
CA ASN A 356 5.64 16.62 -5.74
C ASN A 356 4.43 15.67 -5.49
N LYS A 357 3.19 16.17 -5.68
CA LYS A 357 1.98 15.34 -5.58
C LYS A 357 1.99 14.21 -6.62
N LEU A 358 2.43 14.48 -7.85
CA LEU A 358 2.56 13.45 -8.89
C LEU A 358 3.56 12.36 -8.47
N ASN A 359 4.76 12.74 -8.04
CA ASN A 359 5.79 11.79 -7.62
C ASN A 359 5.34 10.92 -6.43
N GLU A 360 4.64 11.52 -5.47
CA GLU A 360 4.06 10.80 -4.32
C GLU A 360 3.04 9.75 -4.77
N ASN A 361 2.07 10.14 -5.61
CA ASN A 361 1.01 9.25 -6.06
C ASN A 361 1.45 8.23 -7.13
N ALA A 362 2.50 8.53 -7.89
CA ALA A 362 3.11 7.63 -8.86
C ALA A 362 4.15 6.66 -8.24
N PHE A 363 4.45 6.79 -6.94
CA PHE A 363 5.51 6.03 -6.28
C PHE A 363 5.43 4.52 -6.57
N TRP A 364 4.25 3.91 -6.37
CA TRP A 364 4.04 2.49 -6.58
C TRP A 364 4.16 2.05 -8.05
N LEU A 365 3.88 2.95 -8.97
CA LEU A 365 3.99 2.69 -10.41
C LEU A 365 5.44 2.82 -10.88
N LEU A 366 6.19 3.79 -10.34
CA LEU A 366 7.56 4.11 -10.77
C LEU A 366 8.63 3.25 -10.08
N ASN A 367 8.33 2.68 -8.90
CA ASN A 367 9.26 1.90 -8.07
C ASN A 367 8.84 0.43 -8.00
N ARG A 368 8.84 -0.25 -9.14
CA ARG A 368 8.51 -1.68 -9.26
C ARG A 368 9.74 -2.55 -9.50
#